data_037432f21950535d7d48d2a706de9dcc
#
_entry.id   037432f21950535d7d48d2a706de9dcc
#
_cell.length_a   1.000
_cell.length_b   1.000
_cell.length_c   1.000
_cell.angle_alpha   90.00
_cell.angle_beta   90.00
_cell.angle_gamma   90.00
#
_symmetry.space_group_name_H-M   'P 1'
#
loop_
_entity.id
_entity.type
_entity.pdbx_description
1 polymer ?
#
loop_
_entity_poly.entity_id
_entity_poly.type
_entity_poly.pdbx_seq_one_letter_code
_entity_poly.pdbx_strand_id
1 'polypeptide(L)'
;MLEISELKEKKLPELQDLAKELGVPKYRTLKKLDLVYQILDYQAANPTAVQKLIPAAVEESGQNKPDDSTNEKAPENGQRRQNNRPDQERKPRHQKAPQERNKPNGAAKEDKEVEKPKHARQQQGQGQGQRQNQNQNPNQNPNPQNDQNQKSGNEQDSGNGVSKDNNHNKNNNNPRQGNHNKNKRPDHQDKNNGNRDTRNRYREPDYEFDGIIESEGVLDIMQDGYGFLRSSDYHYLSSPDDIYVSQSQIRLFGLKTGDTVLGEVRPPKEGEKYFPLIKVNKINGLSPNVVRDRVSFEHLTPLFPNEKFNLADKQSTVSTRIIDLFAPIGKGQRGMIVAQPKTGKTMLLKEIANAIAANHPEVYQIILLIDERPEEVTDMQRNVKGEVVASTFDKEASEHVRVANIVIDKAKRLVECGHDVVILLDSITRLARAYNTVQPASGKILSGGVDANALHKPKRFFGAARNIENGGSLSIIATALTETGSKMDEVIFEEFKGTGNMELQLDRKISNRRIFPAIDLTSSSTRRDDMLLDEKVIQRMWVMRKYLADMNPVEAMEFINDRIKQTRNNEEFLISMNG
;
A
#
# COMPACT_ATOMS: atom_id res chain seq x y z
N MET A 1 -30.96 -18.82 -22.08
CA MET A 1 -30.67 -17.37 -21.93
C MET A 1 -29.66 -17.02 -23.00
N LEU A 2 -29.78 -15.87 -23.64
CA LEU A 2 -28.76 -15.42 -24.59
C LEU A 2 -27.53 -14.99 -23.82
N GLU A 3 -26.35 -15.45 -24.23
CA GLU A 3 -25.09 -15.10 -23.56
C GLU A 3 -24.62 -13.71 -23.96
N ILE A 4 -23.86 -13.07 -23.03
CA ILE A 4 -23.35 -11.71 -23.22
C ILE A 4 -22.37 -11.61 -24.42
N SER A 5 -21.66 -12.69 -24.72
CA SER A 5 -20.77 -12.87 -25.88
C SER A 5 -21.54 -12.80 -27.18
N GLU A 6 -22.63 -13.57 -27.30
CA GLU A 6 -23.49 -13.61 -28.48
C GLU A 6 -24.18 -12.27 -28.76
N LEU A 7 -24.61 -11.56 -27.69
CA LEU A 7 -25.23 -10.25 -27.84
C LEU A 7 -24.24 -9.17 -28.26
N LYS A 8 -22.97 -9.26 -27.83
CA LYS A 8 -21.92 -8.32 -28.24
C LYS A 8 -21.51 -8.46 -29.71
N GLU A 9 -21.62 -9.64 -30.28
CA GLU A 9 -21.30 -9.91 -31.69
C GLU A 9 -22.39 -9.41 -32.66
N LYS A 10 -23.64 -9.35 -32.23
CA LYS A 10 -24.77 -8.86 -33.06
C LYS A 10 -24.66 -7.39 -33.43
N LYS A 11 -25.15 -7.01 -34.59
CA LYS A 11 -25.21 -5.62 -35.07
C LYS A 11 -26.32 -4.84 -34.36
N LEU A 12 -26.18 -3.51 -34.30
CA LEU A 12 -27.16 -2.65 -33.61
C LEU A 12 -28.62 -2.82 -34.09
N PRO A 13 -28.93 -2.97 -35.41
CA PRO A 13 -30.29 -3.24 -35.85
C PRO A 13 -30.86 -4.56 -35.32
N GLU A 14 -30.06 -5.63 -35.34
CA GLU A 14 -30.46 -6.96 -34.86
C GLU A 14 -30.72 -6.96 -33.34
N LEU A 15 -29.96 -6.20 -32.58
CA LEU A 15 -30.19 -6.00 -31.14
C LEU A 15 -31.45 -5.18 -30.87
N GLN A 16 -31.78 -4.22 -31.74
CA GLN A 16 -33.01 -3.43 -31.63
C GLN A 16 -34.25 -4.24 -31.96
N ASP A 17 -34.17 -5.15 -32.94
CA ASP A 17 -35.28 -6.06 -33.27
C ASP A 17 -35.51 -7.07 -32.13
N LEU A 18 -34.45 -7.61 -31.55
CA LEU A 18 -34.48 -8.52 -30.42
C LEU A 18 -35.01 -7.83 -29.13
N ALA A 19 -34.63 -6.60 -28.89
CA ALA A 19 -35.13 -5.78 -27.79
C ALA A 19 -36.61 -5.41 -27.95
N LYS A 20 -37.07 -5.24 -29.21
CA LYS A 20 -38.46 -5.02 -29.55
C LYS A 20 -39.31 -6.26 -29.28
N GLU A 21 -38.84 -7.45 -29.67
CA GLU A 21 -39.52 -8.73 -29.42
C GLU A 21 -39.59 -9.06 -27.92
N LEU A 22 -38.58 -8.71 -27.16
CA LEU A 22 -38.55 -8.88 -25.71
C LEU A 22 -39.34 -7.80 -24.95
N GLY A 23 -39.77 -6.71 -25.61
CA GLY A 23 -40.53 -5.63 -24.99
C GLY A 23 -39.70 -4.64 -24.16
N VAL A 24 -38.41 -4.52 -24.42
CA VAL A 24 -37.50 -3.59 -23.70
C VAL A 24 -37.88 -2.13 -23.99
N PRO A 25 -38.14 -1.29 -22.99
CA PRO A 25 -38.53 0.10 -23.20
C PRO A 25 -37.39 0.95 -23.78
N LYS A 26 -37.72 1.91 -24.65
CA LYS A 26 -36.76 2.90 -25.22
C LYS A 26 -35.60 2.31 -26.06
N TYR A 27 -35.71 1.10 -26.56
CA TYR A 27 -34.65 0.39 -27.30
C TYR A 27 -34.09 1.13 -28.52
N ARG A 28 -34.84 2.04 -29.13
CA ARG A 28 -34.39 2.82 -30.31
C ARG A 28 -33.41 3.94 -30.02
N THR A 29 -33.35 4.42 -28.78
CA THR A 29 -32.54 5.58 -28.41
C THR A 29 -31.22 5.19 -27.70
N LEU A 30 -31.01 3.91 -27.44
CA LEU A 30 -29.86 3.40 -26.68
C LEU A 30 -28.69 3.08 -27.61
N LYS A 31 -27.46 3.26 -27.07
CA LYS A 31 -26.23 2.83 -27.73
C LYS A 31 -26.08 1.31 -27.64
N LYS A 32 -25.29 0.71 -28.54
CA LYS A 32 -25.15 -0.75 -28.66
C LYS A 32 -24.86 -1.44 -27.32
N LEU A 33 -23.94 -0.94 -26.52
CA LEU A 33 -23.56 -1.52 -25.22
C LEU A 33 -24.70 -1.41 -24.20
N ASP A 34 -25.33 -0.26 -24.11
CA ASP A 34 -26.44 -0.01 -23.18
C ASP A 34 -27.65 -0.89 -23.52
N LEU A 35 -27.85 -1.13 -24.82
CA LEU A 35 -28.94 -2.02 -25.30
C LEU A 35 -28.67 -3.49 -24.96
N VAL A 36 -27.43 -3.94 -25.05
CA VAL A 36 -27.03 -5.30 -24.61
C VAL A 36 -27.29 -5.49 -23.12
N TYR A 37 -26.90 -4.52 -22.27
CA TYR A 37 -27.15 -4.61 -20.83
C TYR A 37 -28.65 -4.58 -20.51
N GLN A 38 -29.43 -3.72 -21.15
CA GLN A 38 -30.87 -3.68 -20.94
C GLN A 38 -31.59 -4.96 -21.41
N ILE A 39 -31.14 -5.62 -22.48
CA ILE A 39 -31.64 -6.93 -22.89
C ILE A 39 -31.35 -7.99 -21.82
N LEU A 40 -30.15 -8.00 -21.25
CA LEU A 40 -29.75 -8.93 -20.17
C LEU A 40 -30.56 -8.69 -18.89
N ASP A 41 -30.73 -7.44 -18.48
CA ASP A 41 -31.53 -7.07 -17.31
C ASP A 41 -32.98 -7.50 -17.48
N TYR A 42 -33.55 -7.32 -18.67
CA TYR A 42 -34.92 -7.73 -18.98
C TYR A 42 -35.08 -9.26 -19.02
N GLN A 43 -34.08 -9.99 -19.51
CA GLN A 43 -34.02 -11.44 -19.44
C GLN A 43 -33.96 -11.97 -18.00
N ALA A 44 -33.16 -11.30 -17.13
CA ALA A 44 -33.05 -11.65 -15.74
C ALA A 44 -34.37 -11.40 -14.98
N ALA A 45 -35.07 -10.31 -15.32
CA ALA A 45 -36.35 -9.96 -14.70
C ALA A 45 -37.52 -10.83 -15.18
N ASN A 46 -37.49 -11.37 -16.42
CA ASN A 46 -38.58 -12.12 -17.05
C ASN A 46 -38.12 -13.43 -17.68
N PRO A 47 -37.73 -14.44 -16.91
CA PRO A 47 -37.18 -15.70 -17.44
C PRO A 47 -38.16 -16.51 -18.28
N THR A 48 -39.47 -16.33 -18.10
CA THR A 48 -40.54 -17.03 -18.83
C THR A 48 -40.83 -16.43 -20.22
N ALA A 49 -40.48 -15.18 -20.48
CA ALA A 49 -40.68 -14.52 -21.77
C ALA A 49 -39.65 -14.95 -22.81
N VAL A 50 -38.46 -15.37 -22.35
CA VAL A 50 -37.33 -15.75 -23.22
C VAL A 50 -37.46 -17.17 -23.76
N GLN A 51 -38.16 -18.10 -23.06
CA GLN A 51 -38.36 -19.47 -23.48
C GLN A 51 -39.25 -19.61 -24.74
N LYS A 52 -39.99 -18.57 -25.13
CA LYS A 52 -40.88 -18.57 -26.30
C LYS A 52 -40.19 -18.15 -27.60
N LEU A 53 -38.96 -17.67 -27.56
CA LEU A 53 -38.26 -17.07 -28.71
C LEU A 53 -37.04 -17.88 -29.20
N ILE A 54 -36.73 -19.02 -28.55
CA ILE A 54 -35.64 -19.91 -29.00
C ILE A 54 -36.26 -21.09 -29.73
N PRO A 55 -36.01 -21.27 -31.05
CA PRO A 55 -36.42 -22.51 -31.76
C PRO A 55 -35.60 -23.67 -31.19
N ALA A 56 -36.32 -24.74 -30.86
CA ALA A 56 -35.74 -26.00 -30.38
C ALA A 56 -34.77 -26.57 -31.41
N ALA A 57 -33.49 -26.64 -31.04
CA ALA A 57 -32.53 -27.50 -31.71
C ALA A 57 -31.57 -28.05 -30.66
N VAL A 58 -31.65 -29.40 -30.54
CA VAL A 58 -30.73 -30.32 -29.88
C VAL A 58 -30.89 -30.48 -28.35
N GLU A 59 -31.79 -31.40 -28.01
CA GLU A 59 -31.72 -32.27 -26.83
C GLU A 59 -30.77 -33.43 -27.14
N GLU A 60 -29.93 -33.73 -26.18
CA GLU A 60 -29.44 -35.04 -25.67
C GLU A 60 -28.23 -34.75 -24.82
N SER A 61 -28.18 -35.12 -23.64
CA SER A 61 -28.28 -36.16 -22.68
C SER A 61 -27.68 -35.66 -21.36
N GLY A 62 -28.10 -35.90 -20.20
CA GLY A 62 -28.76 -36.93 -19.50
C GLY A 62 -28.83 -36.57 -18.02
N GLN A 63 -29.95 -36.86 -17.49
CA GLN A 63 -30.31 -36.84 -16.08
C GLN A 63 -29.40 -37.74 -15.25
N ASN A 64 -29.06 -37.34 -14.03
CA ASN A 64 -29.33 -38.13 -12.82
C ASN A 64 -29.26 -37.31 -11.55
N LYS A 65 -30.30 -37.42 -10.78
CA LYS A 65 -30.47 -36.97 -9.40
C LYS A 65 -30.00 -38.06 -8.42
N PRO A 66 -29.81 -37.71 -7.14
CA PRO A 66 -29.07 -38.51 -6.17
C PRO A 66 -29.98 -39.45 -5.37
N ASP A 67 -29.41 -40.53 -4.89
CA ASP A 67 -29.84 -41.14 -3.62
C ASP A 67 -28.70 -41.89 -2.90
N ASP A 68 -28.78 -41.77 -1.70
CA ASP A 68 -28.23 -42.16 -0.40
C ASP A 68 -27.73 -43.60 -0.26
N SER A 69 -26.79 -43.76 0.68
CA SER A 69 -26.52 -44.85 1.59
C SER A 69 -25.49 -45.97 1.26
N THR A 70 -24.49 -45.92 2.10
CA THR A 70 -23.87 -47.04 2.89
C THR A 70 -23.05 -48.12 2.21
N ASN A 71 -21.83 -48.15 2.68
CA ASN A 71 -21.09 -49.31 3.24
C ASN A 71 -20.26 -50.25 2.36
N GLU A 72 -18.99 -50.29 2.76
CA GLU A 72 -18.08 -51.43 2.99
C GLU A 72 -17.34 -52.14 1.87
N LYS A 73 -16.02 -52.14 2.08
CA LYS A 73 -15.02 -53.23 1.83
C LYS A 73 -14.41 -53.40 0.44
N ALA A 74 -13.12 -53.14 0.45
CA ALA A 74 -12.12 -53.77 -0.40
C ALA A 74 -12.16 -55.31 -0.31
N PRO A 75 -11.49 -56.16 -1.13
CA PRO A 75 -10.13 -55.99 -1.67
C PRO A 75 -9.82 -56.61 -3.07
N GLU A 76 -8.64 -56.26 -3.53
CA GLU A 76 -7.64 -57.08 -4.24
C GLU A 76 -7.80 -57.64 -5.67
N ASN A 77 -6.73 -57.35 -6.42
CA ASN A 77 -6.00 -58.21 -7.34
C ASN A 77 -6.42 -58.44 -8.81
N GLY A 78 -5.46 -58.12 -9.69
CA GLY A 78 -5.21 -59.06 -10.76
C GLY A 78 -4.99 -58.52 -12.17
N GLN A 79 -3.76 -58.18 -12.46
CA GLN A 79 -3.00 -58.63 -13.67
C GLN A 79 -3.47 -58.34 -15.12
N ARG A 80 -2.61 -57.61 -15.84
CA ARG A 80 -1.92 -58.01 -17.09
C ARG A 80 -2.66 -58.18 -18.42
N ARG A 81 -2.27 -57.44 -19.37
CA ARG A 81 -1.69 -57.80 -20.72
C ARG A 81 -2.09 -56.74 -21.75
N GLN A 82 -1.14 -56.02 -22.29
CA GLN A 82 -0.25 -56.23 -23.44
C GLN A 82 -0.91 -56.12 -24.83
N ASN A 83 -0.26 -55.30 -25.62
CA ASN A 83 -0.09 -55.28 -27.09
C ASN A 83 -1.13 -54.54 -27.93
N ASN A 84 -0.82 -53.74 -28.92
CA ASN A 84 0.25 -53.71 -29.93
C ASN A 84 0.25 -52.34 -30.63
N ARG A 85 1.45 -51.95 -31.06
CA ARG A 85 1.74 -51.03 -32.19
C ARG A 85 1.50 -51.76 -33.52
N PRO A 86 1.52 -51.12 -34.74
CA PRO A 86 2.68 -50.44 -35.28
C PRO A 86 2.43 -49.21 -36.21
N ASP A 87 3.42 -48.35 -36.27
CA ASP A 87 4.25 -47.76 -37.31
C ASP A 87 3.66 -47.24 -38.63
N GLN A 88 4.06 -46.02 -38.97
CA GLN A 88 4.77 -45.65 -40.22
C GLN A 88 5.14 -44.16 -40.20
N GLU A 89 6.37 -43.92 -40.00
CA GLU A 89 7.46 -43.36 -40.83
C GLU A 89 7.08 -42.31 -41.89
N ARG A 90 7.74 -41.15 -41.80
CA ARG A 90 8.59 -40.54 -42.84
C ARG A 90 9.33 -39.28 -42.38
N LYS A 91 10.61 -39.37 -42.27
CA LYS A 91 11.65 -38.32 -42.41
C LYS A 91 12.19 -38.36 -43.84
N PRO A 92 13.24 -37.57 -44.23
CA PRO A 92 13.59 -36.15 -44.03
C PRO A 92 14.04 -35.47 -45.36
N ARG A 93 14.43 -34.17 -45.31
CA ARG A 93 15.38 -33.65 -46.32
C ARG A 93 16.22 -32.49 -45.79
N HIS A 94 17.50 -32.77 -45.82
CA HIS A 94 18.73 -31.99 -45.74
C HIS A 94 18.87 -30.87 -46.77
N GLN A 95 19.71 -29.88 -46.44
CA GLN A 95 20.89 -29.40 -47.18
C GLN A 95 21.18 -27.95 -46.79
N LYS A 96 22.33 -27.37 -46.60
CA LYS A 96 23.77 -27.73 -46.57
C LYS A 96 24.51 -26.45 -46.21
N ALA A 97 25.57 -26.55 -45.44
CA ALA A 97 26.63 -25.54 -45.32
C ALA A 97 27.61 -25.64 -46.50
N PRO A 98 28.54 -24.68 -46.70
CA PRO A 98 29.99 -24.95 -46.70
C PRO A 98 30.79 -23.90 -45.91
N GLN A 99 31.73 -24.18 -45.03
CA GLN A 99 33.15 -24.54 -45.12
C GLN A 99 33.89 -23.88 -46.31
N GLU A 100 35.01 -23.30 -46.17
CA GLU A 100 36.30 -23.42 -45.54
C GLU A 100 37.32 -22.50 -46.22
N ARG A 101 38.41 -22.17 -45.56
CA ARG A 101 39.86 -22.15 -45.84
C ARG A 101 40.50 -20.76 -45.88
N ASN A 102 41.64 -20.42 -45.32
CA ASN A 102 42.82 -21.15 -44.89
C ASN A 102 43.80 -20.16 -44.21
N LYS A 103 44.56 -20.66 -43.27
CA LYS A 103 45.84 -20.10 -42.81
C LYS A 103 46.91 -20.36 -43.87
N PRO A 104 48.20 -19.86 -43.84
CA PRO A 104 49.09 -19.84 -42.69
C PRO A 104 50.24 -18.77 -42.66
N ASN A 105 50.90 -18.72 -41.47
CA ASN A 105 52.33 -18.62 -41.16
C ASN A 105 53.18 -17.36 -41.37
N GLY A 106 53.94 -17.09 -40.30
CA GLY A 106 55.31 -16.65 -40.26
C GLY A 106 55.67 -15.73 -39.11
N ALA A 107 56.08 -16.28 -38.03
CA ALA A 107 57.39 -16.40 -37.42
C ALA A 107 58.14 -15.09 -37.09
N ALA A 108 58.36 -14.94 -35.82
CA ALA A 108 59.60 -14.82 -35.04
C ALA A 108 60.14 -13.46 -34.64
N LYS A 109 60.33 -13.38 -33.31
CA LYS A 109 61.53 -12.92 -32.55
C LYS A 109 61.68 -11.43 -32.28
N GLU A 110 61.75 -11.22 -31.02
CA GLU A 110 62.81 -10.92 -30.02
C GLU A 110 62.97 -9.43 -29.75
N ASP A 111 62.85 -9.14 -28.56
CA ASP A 111 63.71 -8.78 -27.42
C ASP A 111 63.82 -7.32 -26.98
N LYS A 112 63.80 -7.22 -25.66
CA LYS A 112 64.49 -6.27 -24.72
C LYS A 112 63.87 -4.91 -24.52
N GLU A 113 63.42 -4.72 -23.32
CA GLU A 113 64.00 -4.35 -22.00
C GLU A 113 64.29 -2.87 -21.82
N VAL A 114 63.89 -2.39 -20.64
CA VAL A 114 64.54 -1.39 -19.77
C VAL A 114 64.19 0.08 -20.04
N GLU A 115 63.77 0.93 -19.16
CA GLU A 115 64.00 1.25 -17.76
C GLU A 115 63.16 2.49 -17.36
N LYS A 116 62.83 2.56 -16.12
CA LYS A 116 62.50 3.80 -15.36
C LYS A 116 63.77 4.62 -15.12
N PRO A 117 63.73 5.91 -14.78
CA PRO A 117 63.41 6.37 -13.46
C PRO A 117 62.82 7.82 -13.32
N LYS A 118 62.07 8.08 -12.30
CA LYS A 118 62.28 8.73 -11.00
C LYS A 118 62.67 10.23 -10.97
N HIS A 119 62.03 10.86 -10.01
CA HIS A 119 62.41 12.07 -9.22
C HIS A 119 61.93 13.42 -9.79
N ALA A 120 61.50 14.37 -9.04
CA ALA A 120 61.21 14.67 -7.63
C ALA A 120 60.91 16.18 -7.50
N ARG A 121 60.03 16.49 -6.57
CA ARG A 121 60.20 17.55 -5.57
C ARG A 121 60.07 19.05 -5.86
N GLN A 122 59.14 19.63 -5.11
CA GLN A 122 59.27 20.91 -4.35
C GLN A 122 59.16 22.22 -5.15
N GLN A 123 58.49 23.24 -4.75
CA GLN A 123 58.09 23.92 -3.54
C GLN A 123 57.48 25.28 -3.88
N GLN A 124 56.53 25.70 -3.07
CA GLN A 124 56.25 27.06 -2.59
C GLN A 124 56.35 28.28 -3.52
N GLY A 125 55.32 29.14 -3.39
CA GLY A 125 55.45 30.55 -3.65
C GLY A 125 54.13 31.31 -3.63
N GLN A 126 53.89 32.02 -2.59
CA GLN A 126 52.91 33.09 -2.35
C GLN A 126 52.99 34.19 -3.41
N GLY A 127 51.89 34.90 -3.67
CA GLY A 127 51.95 36.19 -4.30
C GLY A 127 50.58 36.79 -4.70
N GLN A 128 50.20 37.78 -3.97
CA GLN A 128 49.14 38.78 -4.15
C GLN A 128 49.25 39.51 -5.48
N GLY A 129 48.12 40.01 -6.00
CA GLY A 129 48.13 41.09 -6.95
C GLY A 129 46.86 41.32 -7.72
N GLN A 130 46.15 42.27 -7.29
CA GLN A 130 45.09 43.14 -7.82
C GLN A 130 45.16 43.55 -9.30
N ARG A 131 43.97 43.94 -9.76
CA ARG A 131 43.54 45.00 -10.72
C ARG A 131 42.98 44.54 -12.05
N GLN A 132 41.65 44.85 -12.20
CA GLN A 132 41.06 45.90 -13.07
C GLN A 132 41.24 45.65 -14.57
N ASN A 133 40.32 45.74 -15.44
CA ASN A 133 39.21 46.66 -15.69
C ASN A 133 38.46 46.32 -17.00
N GLN A 134 37.18 46.71 -17.07
CA GLN A 134 36.48 47.32 -18.24
C GLN A 134 36.22 46.45 -19.49
N ASN A 135 35.15 46.43 -20.16
CA ASN A 135 34.03 47.30 -20.51
C ASN A 135 33.22 46.50 -21.56
N GLN A 136 31.99 46.57 -21.81
CA GLN A 136 31.04 47.60 -22.21
C GLN A 136 29.67 46.97 -22.51
N ASN A 137 28.67 47.62 -22.08
CA ASN A 137 27.28 47.58 -22.54
C ASN A 137 27.15 48.47 -23.83
N PRO A 138 26.09 48.47 -24.65
CA PRO A 138 24.84 49.11 -24.27
C PRO A 138 23.52 48.63 -24.96
N ASN A 139 22.41 49.02 -24.41
CA ASN A 139 21.26 49.87 -24.80
C ASN A 139 19.93 49.12 -24.95
N GLN A 140 18.75 49.56 -24.58
CA GLN A 140 18.19 50.84 -24.12
C GLN A 140 16.75 50.59 -23.62
N ASN A 141 16.38 51.36 -22.68
CA ASN A 141 15.06 51.67 -22.10
C ASN A 141 14.15 52.48 -23.07
N PRO A 142 12.87 52.84 -22.81
CA PRO A 142 12.50 53.71 -21.69
C PRO A 142 11.11 53.55 -21.02
N ASN A 143 11.08 54.07 -19.80
CA ASN A 143 9.95 54.51 -18.97
C ASN A 143 9.28 55.81 -19.46
N PRO A 144 8.11 56.32 -18.96
CA PRO A 144 8.10 57.20 -17.79
C PRO A 144 6.86 57.14 -16.85
N GLN A 145 7.04 57.30 -15.53
CA GLN A 145 6.79 58.48 -14.63
C GLN A 145 5.30 58.76 -14.34
N ASN A 146 4.82 59.10 -13.17
CA ASN A 146 5.14 60.09 -12.13
C ASN A 146 4.32 59.80 -10.87
N ASP A 147 4.68 59.99 -9.73
CA ASP A 147 5.18 61.00 -8.80
C ASP A 147 4.34 61.14 -7.51
N GLN A 148 5.03 61.14 -6.39
CA GLN A 148 5.00 62.03 -5.20
C GLN A 148 3.81 61.91 -4.22
N ASN A 149 3.90 61.97 -2.91
CA ASN A 149 4.89 62.45 -1.98
C ASN A 149 4.49 62.12 -0.53
N GLN A 150 5.45 61.80 0.29
CA GLN A 150 5.85 62.28 1.63
C GLN A 150 4.84 62.46 2.78
N LYS A 151 5.17 61.88 3.85
CA LYS A 151 5.75 62.26 5.15
C LYS A 151 4.84 62.12 6.37
N SER A 152 5.31 61.31 7.28
CA SER A 152 5.73 61.54 8.68
C SER A 152 4.72 61.95 9.74
N GLY A 153 4.81 61.28 10.87
CA GLY A 153 4.74 61.89 12.21
C GLY A 153 3.72 61.26 13.17
N ASN A 154 4.21 60.50 14.04
CA ASN A 154 4.19 60.46 15.49
C ASN A 154 2.93 60.86 16.29
N GLU A 155 2.71 59.98 17.26
CA GLU A 155 2.44 60.16 18.71
C GLU A 155 1.00 60.36 19.19
N GLN A 156 0.66 59.41 20.03
CA GLN A 156 0.17 59.47 21.42
C GLN A 156 -1.18 60.12 21.74
N ASP A 157 -1.90 59.32 22.43
CA ASP A 157 -2.47 59.44 23.79
C ASP A 157 -3.97 59.71 23.92
N SER A 158 -4.55 58.80 24.75
CA SER A 158 -5.60 58.91 25.78
C SER A 158 -6.91 59.67 25.52
N GLY A 159 -7.97 58.99 25.92
CA GLY A 159 -9.01 59.70 26.67
C GLY A 159 -10.47 59.47 26.30
N ASN A 160 -11.11 58.65 27.08
CA ASN A 160 -12.44 58.80 27.68
C ASN A 160 -13.55 59.70 27.06
N GLY A 161 -14.76 59.12 27.10
CA GLY A 161 -16.00 59.93 27.35
C GLY A 161 -17.16 59.63 26.42
N VAL A 162 -18.04 58.82 26.82
CA VAL A 162 -19.41 59.11 27.34
C VAL A 162 -20.34 59.90 26.40
N SER A 163 -21.45 59.26 26.16
CA SER A 163 -22.83 59.74 26.10
C SER A 163 -23.54 60.19 24.81
N LYS A 164 -24.66 59.57 24.66
CA LYS A 164 -26.03 60.13 24.37
C LYS A 164 -26.30 60.58 22.94
N ASP A 165 -27.33 60.21 22.47
CA ASP A 165 -28.78 60.19 22.61
C ASP A 165 -29.50 60.43 21.27
N ASN A 166 -30.64 59.84 21.17
CA ASN A 166 -31.88 60.31 20.52
C ASN A 166 -32.00 60.23 18.99
N ASN A 167 -33.07 59.90 18.46
CA ASN A 167 -34.46 59.66 18.87
C ASN A 167 -35.34 59.47 17.61
N HIS A 168 -36.44 58.86 17.83
CA HIS A 168 -37.79 59.01 17.25
C HIS A 168 -38.09 58.30 15.90
N ASN A 169 -39.21 57.73 15.70
CA ASN A 169 -40.50 57.67 16.38
C ASN A 169 -41.46 56.73 15.64
N LYS A 170 -42.23 55.99 16.39
CA LYS A 170 -43.72 55.83 16.40
C LYS A 170 -44.37 55.18 15.18
N ASN A 171 -45.37 54.40 15.28
CA ASN A 171 -46.43 54.10 16.26
C ASN A 171 -47.28 52.94 15.73
N ASN A 172 -47.76 52.13 16.49
CA ASN A 172 -49.05 51.84 17.13
C ASN A 172 -49.87 50.82 16.34
N ASN A 173 -50.64 49.93 16.84
CA ASN A 173 -51.27 49.66 18.12
C ASN A 173 -51.93 48.27 18.12
N ASN A 174 -51.90 47.61 19.25
CA ASN A 174 -52.76 46.52 19.67
C ASN A 174 -54.06 47.15 20.26
N PRO A 175 -55.12 46.49 20.69
CA PRO A 175 -55.33 45.09 21.09
C PRO A 175 -56.79 44.54 21.02
N ARG A 176 -56.96 43.37 21.63
CA ARG A 176 -58.16 42.80 22.37
C ARG A 176 -59.07 41.80 21.67
N GLN A 177 -58.96 40.56 22.13
CA GLN A 177 -59.82 39.85 23.12
C GLN A 177 -61.26 39.55 22.71
N GLY A 178 -61.62 38.26 22.90
CA GLY A 178 -62.99 37.83 23.25
C GLY A 178 -63.38 36.51 22.60
N ASN A 179 -63.18 35.45 23.18
CA ASN A 179 -63.95 34.50 23.99
C ASN A 179 -65.30 33.96 23.43
N HIS A 180 -65.45 32.66 23.54
CA HIS A 180 -66.63 31.80 23.77
C HIS A 180 -67.45 31.18 22.64
N ASN A 181 -67.32 29.88 22.56
CA ASN A 181 -68.32 28.85 22.98
C ASN A 181 -69.26 28.24 21.91
N LYS A 182 -69.18 26.94 21.88
CA LYS A 182 -70.23 25.89 21.85
C LYS A 182 -71.07 25.63 20.59
N ASN A 183 -70.92 24.38 20.20
CA ASN A 183 -71.92 23.38 19.89
C ASN A 183 -72.72 23.43 18.58
N LYS A 184 -72.63 22.31 17.96
CA LYS A 184 -73.68 21.40 17.44
C LYS A 184 -73.48 21.03 15.98
N ARG A 185 -73.29 19.70 15.78
CA ARG A 185 -73.69 18.98 14.57
C ARG A 185 -75.16 19.12 14.28
N PRO A 186 -75.64 18.95 13.06
CA PRO A 186 -75.81 17.63 12.46
C PRO A 186 -75.59 17.55 10.94
N ASP A 187 -75.50 16.31 10.48
CA ASP A 187 -75.56 15.69 9.18
C ASP A 187 -76.25 16.42 8.03
N HIS A 188 -75.62 16.32 6.83
CA HIS A 188 -76.29 15.78 5.61
C HIS A 188 -75.31 15.54 4.48
N GLN A 189 -75.34 14.31 4.04
CA GLN A 189 -75.14 13.64 2.76
C GLN A 189 -74.77 14.42 1.50
N ASP A 190 -73.80 13.75 0.80
CA ASP A 190 -73.71 13.54 -0.62
C ASP A 190 -73.49 14.68 -1.61
N LYS A 191 -72.36 14.62 -2.29
CA LYS A 191 -72.18 14.20 -3.70
C LYS A 191 -70.76 14.41 -4.21
N ASN A 192 -70.16 13.29 -4.49
CA ASN A 192 -69.39 12.96 -5.68
C ASN A 192 -68.79 14.13 -6.49
N ASN A 193 -67.45 14.30 -6.41
CA ASN A 193 -66.69 14.42 -7.66
C ASN A 193 -65.26 13.97 -7.46
N GLY A 194 -64.89 13.01 -8.29
CA GLY A 194 -63.60 12.36 -8.28
C GLY A 194 -62.49 13.27 -8.75
N ASN A 195 -61.49 13.33 -7.94
CA ASN A 195 -60.11 13.45 -8.40
C ASN A 195 -59.24 12.68 -7.39
N ARG A 196 -59.23 11.36 -7.54
CA ARG A 196 -58.28 10.51 -6.83
C ARG A 196 -56.92 10.76 -7.43
N ASP A 197 -56.10 11.52 -6.73
CA ASP A 197 -54.66 11.58 -6.95
C ASP A 197 -54.10 10.16 -6.92
N THR A 198 -53.81 9.64 -8.11
CA THR A 198 -53.17 8.36 -8.33
C THR A 198 -51.65 8.46 -8.06
N ARG A 199 -51.20 9.41 -7.24
CA ARG A 199 -49.79 9.63 -6.93
C ARG A 199 -49.23 8.84 -5.74
N ASN A 200 -50.08 8.08 -5.01
CA ASN A 200 -49.63 7.30 -3.85
C ASN A 200 -49.87 5.80 -4.01
N ARG A 201 -49.40 5.19 -5.13
CA ARG A 201 -49.44 3.73 -5.31
C ARG A 201 -48.08 3.03 -5.24
N TYR A 202 -47.03 3.73 -4.95
CA TYR A 202 -45.77 3.11 -4.57
C TYR A 202 -45.41 3.64 -3.18
N ARG A 203 -46.10 3.15 -2.13
CA ARG A 203 -45.48 3.01 -0.84
C ARG A 203 -44.45 1.92 -1.02
N GLU A 204 -43.20 2.33 -1.12
CA GLU A 204 -42.08 1.44 -0.87
C GLU A 204 -42.33 0.75 0.48
N PRO A 205 -42.09 -0.56 0.59
CA PRO A 205 -42.12 -1.20 1.88
C PRO A 205 -41.09 -0.48 2.76
N ASP A 206 -41.55 0.12 3.85
CA ASP A 206 -40.72 0.72 4.88
C ASP A 206 -39.95 -0.39 5.62
N TYR A 207 -39.02 -1.07 4.91
CA TYR A 207 -37.97 -1.86 5.55
C TYR A 207 -36.88 -0.88 5.94
N GLU A 208 -36.94 -0.33 7.16
CA GLU A 208 -35.84 0.40 7.77
C GLU A 208 -34.75 -0.63 8.14
N PHE A 209 -33.81 -0.84 7.24
CA PHE A 209 -32.58 -1.61 7.51
C PHE A 209 -31.48 -0.70 8.12
N ASP A 210 -31.88 0.35 8.83
CA ASP A 210 -30.96 1.27 9.47
C ASP A 210 -30.25 0.57 10.63
N GLY A 211 -28.90 0.54 10.60
CA GLY A 211 -28.08 0.06 11.70
C GLY A 211 -27.89 -1.46 11.82
N ILE A 212 -28.30 -2.27 10.82
CA ILE A 212 -28.14 -3.74 10.86
C ILE A 212 -26.76 -4.18 10.38
N ILE A 213 -26.10 -3.37 9.52
CA ILE A 213 -24.83 -3.73 8.90
C ILE A 213 -23.72 -2.96 9.60
N GLU A 214 -22.82 -3.68 10.28
CA GLU A 214 -21.55 -3.12 10.74
C GLU A 214 -20.49 -3.27 9.64
N SER A 215 -19.73 -2.23 9.41
CA SER A 215 -18.63 -2.25 8.44
C SER A 215 -17.42 -1.50 8.97
N GLU A 216 -16.23 -1.97 8.58
CA GLU A 216 -14.96 -1.37 8.94
C GLU A 216 -14.24 -0.89 7.68
N GLY A 217 -13.60 0.27 7.77
CA GLY A 217 -12.79 0.78 6.68
C GLY A 217 -11.83 1.88 7.13
N VAL A 218 -10.88 2.20 6.26
CA VAL A 218 -9.91 3.28 6.51
C VAL A 218 -10.37 4.57 5.85
N LEU A 219 -10.42 5.64 6.61
CA LEU A 219 -10.92 6.93 6.17
C LEU A 219 -9.94 7.62 5.21
N ASP A 220 -10.43 7.93 4.02
CA ASP A 220 -9.77 8.77 3.01
C ASP A 220 -10.59 10.06 2.84
N ILE A 221 -10.06 11.20 3.29
CA ILE A 221 -10.76 12.49 3.25
C ILE A 221 -10.48 13.18 1.93
N MET A 222 -11.56 13.56 1.24
CA MET A 222 -11.51 14.29 -0.03
C MET A 222 -11.26 15.79 0.20
N GLN A 223 -10.87 16.49 -0.86
CA GLN A 223 -10.58 17.94 -0.82
C GLN A 223 -11.79 18.78 -0.35
N ASP A 224 -13.01 18.31 -0.64
CA ASP A 224 -14.26 18.97 -0.26
C ASP A 224 -14.64 18.75 1.22
N GLY A 225 -13.84 17.98 1.96
CA GLY A 225 -13.97 17.77 3.40
C GLY A 225 -14.92 16.65 3.83
N TYR A 226 -15.58 15.94 2.90
CA TYR A 226 -16.21 14.65 3.16
C TYR A 226 -15.19 13.52 2.95
N GLY A 227 -15.53 12.30 3.29
CA GLY A 227 -14.61 11.16 3.14
C GLY A 227 -15.28 9.88 2.76
N PHE A 228 -14.44 8.87 2.47
CA PHE A 228 -14.86 7.50 2.25
C PHE A 228 -14.08 6.56 3.16
N LEU A 229 -14.75 5.56 3.73
CA LEU A 229 -14.07 4.42 4.32
C LEU A 229 -13.72 3.45 3.21
N ARG A 230 -12.43 3.22 3.03
CA ARG A 230 -11.87 2.32 2.03
C ARG A 230 -11.70 0.92 2.60
N SER A 231 -12.08 -0.09 1.83
CA SER A 231 -11.90 -1.49 2.23
C SER A 231 -10.46 -1.97 2.05
N SER A 232 -9.99 -2.80 2.98
CA SER A 232 -8.73 -3.55 2.88
C SER A 232 -8.72 -4.51 1.69
N ASP A 233 -9.86 -5.08 1.32
CA ASP A 233 -10.00 -6.04 0.21
C ASP A 233 -9.63 -5.44 -1.14
N TYR A 234 -9.82 -4.14 -1.29
CA TYR A 234 -9.42 -3.37 -2.47
C TYR A 234 -8.11 -2.58 -2.26
N HIS A 235 -7.31 -2.98 -1.27
CA HIS A 235 -6.04 -2.32 -0.93
C HIS A 235 -6.18 -0.81 -0.74
N TYR A 236 -7.32 -0.37 -0.17
CA TYR A 236 -7.68 1.04 0.07
C TYR A 236 -7.83 1.91 -1.18
N LEU A 237 -7.89 1.31 -2.36
CA LEU A 237 -8.26 2.01 -3.57
C LEU A 237 -9.78 2.22 -3.63
N SER A 238 -10.23 3.07 -4.56
CA SER A 238 -11.66 3.31 -4.76
C SER A 238 -12.37 2.05 -5.22
N SER A 239 -13.45 1.70 -4.53
CA SER A 239 -14.21 0.46 -4.77
C SER A 239 -15.73 0.72 -4.73
N PRO A 240 -16.54 -0.24 -5.19
CA PRO A 240 -17.99 -0.18 -5.02
C PRO A 240 -18.43 -0.21 -3.56
N ASP A 241 -17.60 -0.77 -2.69
CA ASP A 241 -17.88 -0.96 -1.26
C ASP A 241 -17.50 0.25 -0.40
N ASP A 242 -17.11 1.36 -1.04
CA ASP A 242 -16.76 2.60 -0.35
C ASP A 242 -17.93 3.15 0.45
N ILE A 243 -17.72 3.45 1.72
CA ILE A 243 -18.73 3.98 2.63
C ILE A 243 -18.55 5.49 2.76
N TYR A 244 -19.60 6.24 2.47
CA TYR A 244 -19.58 7.70 2.57
C TYR A 244 -19.62 8.19 4.02
N VAL A 245 -18.70 9.10 4.35
CA VAL A 245 -18.63 9.78 5.66
C VAL A 245 -18.82 11.27 5.47
N SER A 246 -19.81 11.83 6.16
CA SER A 246 -20.14 13.24 6.04
C SER A 246 -19.09 14.14 6.72
N GLN A 247 -18.95 15.37 6.23
CA GLN A 247 -18.07 16.37 6.83
C GLN A 247 -18.41 16.66 8.29
N SER A 248 -19.69 16.62 8.64
CA SER A 248 -20.18 16.81 10.03
C SER A 248 -19.69 15.70 10.96
N GLN A 249 -19.70 14.43 10.52
CA GLN A 249 -19.17 13.30 11.30
C GLN A 249 -17.65 13.42 11.46
N ILE A 250 -16.92 13.76 10.41
CA ILE A 250 -15.46 13.97 10.46
C ILE A 250 -15.11 15.03 11.50
N ARG A 251 -15.83 16.16 11.51
CA ARG A 251 -15.58 17.23 12.49
C ARG A 251 -16.03 16.85 13.91
N LEU A 252 -17.16 16.17 14.06
CA LEU A 252 -17.71 15.78 15.37
C LEU A 252 -16.77 14.84 16.12
N PHE A 253 -16.25 13.83 15.43
CA PHE A 253 -15.38 12.81 16.03
C PHE A 253 -13.88 13.15 15.91
N GLY A 254 -13.52 14.25 15.25
CA GLY A 254 -12.11 14.62 15.03
C GLY A 254 -11.34 13.61 14.18
N LEU A 255 -12.05 13.01 13.19
CA LEU A 255 -11.47 12.00 12.30
C LEU A 255 -10.39 12.60 11.40
N LYS A 256 -9.38 11.80 11.11
CA LYS A 256 -8.26 12.15 10.22
C LYS A 256 -8.10 11.08 9.15
N THR A 257 -7.51 11.44 8.01
CA THR A 257 -7.11 10.46 6.99
C THR A 257 -6.25 9.37 7.62
N GLY A 258 -6.57 8.11 7.31
CA GLY A 258 -5.90 6.94 7.87
C GLY A 258 -6.57 6.36 9.13
N ASP A 259 -7.59 7.01 9.70
CA ASP A 259 -8.35 6.40 10.81
C ASP A 259 -9.11 5.17 10.34
N THR A 260 -8.98 4.07 11.06
CA THR A 260 -9.79 2.87 10.89
C THR A 260 -11.08 3.03 11.67
N VAL A 261 -12.21 3.11 10.97
CA VAL A 261 -13.53 3.36 11.57
C VAL A 261 -14.39 2.12 11.43
N LEU A 262 -14.88 1.61 12.56
CA LEU A 262 -15.93 0.60 12.64
C LEU A 262 -17.25 1.31 12.96
N GLY A 263 -18.26 1.11 12.13
CA GLY A 263 -19.54 1.77 12.32
C GLY A 263 -20.70 1.08 11.63
N GLU A 264 -21.89 1.57 11.91
CA GLU A 264 -23.15 1.10 11.34
C GLU A 264 -23.44 1.87 10.05
N VAL A 265 -23.80 1.15 9.01
CA VAL A 265 -24.16 1.69 7.69
C VAL A 265 -25.59 1.33 7.33
N ARG A 266 -26.18 2.09 6.42
CA ARG A 266 -27.50 1.78 5.83
C ARG A 266 -27.39 1.62 4.31
N PRO A 267 -28.34 0.94 3.71
CA PRO A 267 -28.44 0.91 2.26
C PRO A 267 -28.61 2.33 1.67
N PRO A 268 -28.10 2.58 0.47
CA PRO A 268 -28.29 3.86 -0.22
C PRO A 268 -29.76 4.03 -0.62
N LYS A 269 -30.29 5.25 -0.42
CA LYS A 269 -31.63 5.64 -0.88
C LYS A 269 -31.61 6.02 -2.36
N GLU A 270 -32.80 6.16 -3.01
CA GLU A 270 -32.87 6.61 -4.39
C GLU A 270 -32.08 7.91 -4.62
N GLY A 271 -31.11 7.85 -5.55
CA GLY A 271 -30.21 8.96 -5.87
C GLY A 271 -28.89 8.98 -5.11
N GLU A 272 -28.70 8.15 -4.08
CA GLU A 272 -27.42 7.96 -3.40
C GLU A 272 -26.62 6.86 -4.09
N LYS A 273 -25.32 7.08 -4.26
CA LYS A 273 -24.43 6.12 -4.94
C LYS A 273 -23.72 5.19 -3.96
N TYR A 274 -23.47 5.64 -2.74
CA TYR A 274 -22.67 4.95 -1.74
C TYR A 274 -23.45 4.67 -0.48
N PHE A 275 -23.07 3.65 0.27
CA PHE A 275 -23.59 3.38 1.61
C PHE A 275 -23.16 4.51 2.56
N PRO A 276 -24.07 5.24 3.21
CA PRO A 276 -23.67 6.25 4.18
C PRO A 276 -23.43 5.63 5.56
N LEU A 277 -22.40 6.13 6.25
CA LEU A 277 -22.14 5.83 7.65
C LEU A 277 -23.19 6.53 8.53
N ILE A 278 -23.89 5.77 9.37
CA ILE A 278 -24.90 6.32 10.30
C ILE A 278 -24.26 6.62 11.66
N LYS A 279 -23.54 5.63 12.21
CA LYS A 279 -23.02 5.67 13.56
C LYS A 279 -21.59 5.16 13.60
N VAL A 280 -20.74 5.83 14.37
CA VAL A 280 -19.36 5.41 14.63
C VAL A 280 -19.33 4.64 15.93
N ASN A 281 -18.95 3.37 15.89
CA ASN A 281 -18.85 2.48 17.04
C ASN A 281 -17.43 2.52 17.64
N LYS A 282 -16.40 2.38 16.80
CA LYS A 282 -14.99 2.44 17.22
C LYS A 282 -14.14 3.20 16.20
N ILE A 283 -13.05 3.77 16.67
CA ILE A 283 -12.02 4.42 15.86
C ILE A 283 -10.68 3.83 16.29
N ASN A 284 -9.94 3.23 15.38
CA ASN A 284 -8.67 2.55 15.66
C ASN A 284 -8.78 1.54 16.83
N GLY A 285 -9.89 0.82 16.92
CA GLY A 285 -10.16 -0.15 17.97
C GLY A 285 -10.65 0.45 19.31
N LEU A 286 -10.58 1.77 19.51
CA LEU A 286 -10.95 2.49 20.72
C LEU A 286 -12.29 3.20 20.59
N SER A 287 -12.85 3.63 21.74
CA SER A 287 -14.08 4.44 21.72
C SER A 287 -13.82 5.84 21.16
N PRO A 288 -14.79 6.44 20.45
CA PRO A 288 -14.61 7.76 19.82
C PRO A 288 -14.23 8.89 20.80
N ASN A 289 -14.69 8.81 22.04
CA ASN A 289 -14.39 9.82 23.07
C ASN A 289 -12.89 9.85 23.44
N VAL A 290 -12.23 8.69 23.49
CA VAL A 290 -10.81 8.59 23.80
C VAL A 290 -9.96 9.11 22.64
N VAL A 291 -10.37 8.77 21.41
CA VAL A 291 -9.60 9.08 20.20
C VAL A 291 -9.67 10.57 19.85
N ARG A 292 -10.76 11.25 20.22
CA ARG A 292 -10.96 12.67 19.90
C ARG A 292 -9.85 13.59 20.42
N ASP A 293 -9.34 13.32 21.61
CA ASP A 293 -8.38 14.17 22.32
C ASP A 293 -6.92 13.68 22.13
N ARG A 294 -6.68 12.73 21.22
CA ARG A 294 -5.35 12.17 20.94
C ARG A 294 -4.36 13.22 20.43
N VAL A 295 -3.11 13.10 20.86
CA VAL A 295 -2.00 13.91 20.37
C VAL A 295 -1.60 13.44 18.95
N SER A 296 -1.40 14.39 18.03
CA SER A 296 -0.98 14.06 16.66
C SER A 296 0.44 13.48 16.65
N PHE A 297 0.68 12.53 15.76
CA PHE A 297 1.92 11.78 15.61
C PHE A 297 3.18 12.66 15.54
N GLU A 298 3.08 13.82 14.90
CA GLU A 298 4.17 14.78 14.74
C GLU A 298 4.63 15.43 16.06
N HIS A 299 3.78 15.41 17.07
CA HIS A 299 4.02 16.02 18.40
C HIS A 299 4.39 14.99 19.46
N LEU A 300 4.39 13.70 19.13
CA LEU A 300 4.80 12.64 20.04
C LEU A 300 6.32 12.61 20.20
N THR A 301 6.82 12.40 21.42
CA THR A 301 8.26 12.38 21.74
C THR A 301 8.91 11.08 21.25
N PRO A 302 9.87 11.14 20.28
CA PRO A 302 10.51 9.95 19.76
C PRO A 302 11.62 9.46 20.68
N LEU A 303 11.70 8.14 20.89
CA LEU A 303 12.77 7.45 21.60
C LEU A 303 13.55 6.51 20.66
N PHE A 304 14.74 6.10 21.10
CA PHE A 304 15.42 4.98 20.48
C PHE A 304 14.65 3.68 20.77
N PRO A 305 14.70 2.67 19.86
CA PRO A 305 14.22 1.33 20.15
C PRO A 305 14.90 0.78 21.41
N ASN A 306 14.11 0.44 22.41
CA ASN A 306 14.56 -0.10 23.70
C ASN A 306 13.89 -1.42 24.08
N GLU A 307 12.90 -1.84 23.30
CA GLU A 307 12.22 -3.12 23.43
C GLU A 307 12.42 -3.94 22.16
N LYS A 308 13.01 -5.12 22.31
CA LYS A 308 13.32 -6.04 21.20
C LYS A 308 12.11 -6.88 20.82
N PHE A 309 11.89 -7.08 19.53
CA PHE A 309 11.03 -8.14 19.06
C PHE A 309 11.71 -9.50 19.23
N ASN A 310 11.13 -10.38 20.02
CA ASN A 310 11.59 -11.75 20.17
C ASN A 310 11.29 -12.56 18.91
N LEU A 311 12.29 -12.79 18.08
CA LEU A 311 12.14 -13.56 16.85
C LEU A 311 12.51 -15.04 17.01
N ALA A 312 13.16 -15.37 18.12
CA ALA A 312 13.78 -16.67 18.33
C ALA A 312 13.04 -17.58 19.33
N ASP A 313 11.89 -17.18 19.89
CA ASP A 313 11.13 -17.98 20.85
C ASP A 313 10.22 -19.00 20.16
N LYS A 314 8.98 -18.61 19.87
CA LYS A 314 8.01 -19.48 19.20
C LYS A 314 8.24 -19.47 17.70
N GLN A 315 8.11 -20.65 17.06
CA GLN A 315 8.27 -20.81 15.61
C GLN A 315 9.62 -20.29 15.06
N SER A 316 10.67 -20.40 15.86
CA SER A 316 11.99 -19.95 15.48
C SER A 316 12.55 -20.76 14.30
N THR A 317 13.13 -20.07 13.33
CA THR A 317 13.89 -20.63 12.22
C THR A 317 15.36 -20.29 12.38
N VAL A 318 16.24 -20.91 11.60
CA VAL A 318 17.66 -20.53 11.57
C VAL A 318 17.80 -19.04 11.22
N SER A 319 17.00 -18.54 10.29
CA SER A 319 17.00 -17.15 9.88
C SER A 319 16.63 -16.20 11.01
N THR A 320 15.53 -16.47 11.70
CA THR A 320 15.05 -15.62 12.80
C THR A 320 16.02 -15.62 13.97
N ARG A 321 16.65 -16.78 14.27
CA ARG A 321 17.68 -16.91 15.31
C ARG A 321 18.93 -16.09 14.97
N ILE A 322 19.37 -16.10 13.71
CA ILE A 322 20.51 -15.31 13.26
C ILE A 322 20.20 -13.79 13.35
N ILE A 323 19.04 -13.38 12.86
CA ILE A 323 18.63 -11.97 12.94
C ILE A 323 18.56 -11.50 14.38
N ASP A 324 17.97 -12.29 15.26
CA ASP A 324 17.82 -11.99 16.68
C ASP A 324 19.15 -11.71 17.41
N LEU A 325 20.25 -12.34 16.96
CA LEU A 325 21.60 -12.16 17.52
C LEU A 325 22.41 -11.09 16.78
N PHE A 326 22.42 -11.11 15.43
CA PHE A 326 23.33 -10.30 14.63
C PHE A 326 22.75 -8.94 14.22
N ALA A 327 21.44 -8.86 14.05
CA ALA A 327 20.76 -7.64 13.65
C ALA A 327 19.39 -7.55 14.36
N PRO A 328 19.37 -7.42 15.70
CA PRO A 328 18.13 -7.40 16.46
C PRO A 328 17.22 -6.28 15.99
N ILE A 329 15.93 -6.56 15.95
CA ILE A 329 14.87 -5.63 15.55
C ILE A 329 14.13 -5.19 16.82
N GLY A 330 14.04 -3.89 17.04
CA GLY A 330 13.31 -3.31 18.17
C GLY A 330 12.02 -2.59 17.75
N LYS A 331 11.11 -2.37 18.70
CA LYS A 331 9.93 -1.52 18.52
C LYS A 331 10.39 -0.09 18.20
N GLY A 332 9.91 0.45 17.07
CA GLY A 332 10.38 1.74 16.53
C GLY A 332 11.57 1.67 15.58
N GLN A 333 11.99 0.47 15.16
CA GLN A 333 13.15 0.26 14.28
C GLN A 333 12.92 0.77 12.86
N ARG A 334 13.94 1.39 12.27
CA ARG A 334 14.05 1.66 10.83
C ARG A 334 15.02 0.67 10.22
N GLY A 335 14.52 -0.53 9.93
CA GLY A 335 15.33 -1.64 9.41
C GLY A 335 15.36 -1.66 7.89
N MET A 336 16.53 -1.97 7.35
CA MET A 336 16.71 -2.13 5.92
C MET A 336 17.32 -3.51 5.62
N ILE A 337 16.59 -4.32 4.84
CA ILE A 337 17.07 -5.59 4.29
C ILE A 337 17.62 -5.31 2.90
N VAL A 338 18.94 -5.23 2.81
CA VAL A 338 19.65 -4.95 1.57
C VAL A 338 19.83 -6.24 0.79
N ALA A 339 19.25 -6.32 -0.40
CA ALA A 339 19.19 -7.56 -1.15
C ALA A 339 19.56 -7.38 -2.61
N GLN A 340 20.43 -8.22 -3.09
CA GLN A 340 20.62 -8.45 -4.52
C GLN A 340 19.47 -9.31 -5.08
N PRO A 341 19.15 -9.21 -6.38
CA PRO A 341 18.12 -10.06 -6.96
C PRO A 341 18.41 -11.57 -6.75
N LYS A 342 17.36 -12.35 -6.38
CA LYS A 342 17.38 -13.80 -6.15
C LYS A 342 18.15 -14.27 -4.90
N THR A 343 18.27 -13.44 -3.87
CA THR A 343 18.92 -13.81 -2.58
C THR A 343 17.95 -14.31 -1.51
N GLY A 344 16.65 -14.39 -1.80
CA GLY A 344 15.65 -14.90 -0.86
C GLY A 344 15.02 -13.84 0.05
N LYS A 345 15.03 -12.55 -0.36
CA LYS A 345 14.47 -11.43 0.41
C LYS A 345 13.03 -11.67 0.90
N THR A 346 12.14 -12.14 0.00
CA THR A 346 10.71 -12.37 0.27
C THR A 346 10.50 -13.49 1.29
N MET A 347 11.31 -14.57 1.21
CA MET A 347 11.27 -15.67 2.18
C MET A 347 11.66 -15.18 3.58
N LEU A 348 12.73 -14.40 3.65
CA LEU A 348 13.22 -13.84 4.91
C LEU A 348 12.19 -12.89 5.53
N LEU A 349 11.55 -12.06 4.71
CA LEU A 349 10.50 -11.15 5.16
C LEU A 349 9.29 -11.92 5.73
N LYS A 350 8.89 -13.05 5.11
CA LYS A 350 7.83 -13.94 5.62
C LYS A 350 8.22 -14.57 6.96
N GLU A 351 9.45 -15.02 7.12
CA GLU A 351 9.92 -15.59 8.38
C GLU A 351 9.92 -14.56 9.51
N ILE A 352 10.34 -13.32 9.24
CA ILE A 352 10.26 -12.21 10.20
C ILE A 352 8.80 -11.92 10.57
N ALA A 353 7.92 -11.80 9.57
CA ALA A 353 6.50 -11.53 9.80
C ALA A 353 5.85 -12.60 10.68
N ASN A 354 6.07 -13.88 10.36
CA ASN A 354 5.50 -14.98 11.12
C ASN A 354 6.08 -15.11 12.54
N ALA A 355 7.36 -14.80 12.72
CA ALA A 355 7.99 -14.76 14.05
C ALA A 355 7.39 -13.64 14.91
N ILE A 356 7.18 -12.43 14.36
CA ILE A 356 6.51 -11.34 15.06
C ILE A 356 5.07 -11.73 15.40
N ALA A 357 4.30 -12.29 14.46
CA ALA A 357 2.92 -12.70 14.71
C ALA A 357 2.77 -13.80 15.77
N ALA A 358 3.77 -14.68 15.89
CA ALA A 358 3.76 -15.77 16.86
C ALA A 358 4.14 -15.32 18.28
N ASN A 359 5.07 -14.37 18.38
CA ASN A 359 5.66 -13.94 19.65
C ASN A 359 5.05 -12.64 20.18
N HIS A 360 4.52 -11.79 19.29
CA HIS A 360 3.94 -10.48 19.60
C HIS A 360 2.54 -10.32 18.97
N PRO A 361 1.54 -11.05 19.47
CA PRO A 361 0.17 -10.99 18.94
C PRO A 361 -0.50 -9.61 19.17
N GLU A 362 0.04 -8.80 20.08
CA GLU A 362 -0.41 -7.43 20.36
C GLU A 362 -0.05 -6.43 19.25
N VAL A 363 0.93 -6.77 18.41
CA VAL A 363 1.46 -5.88 17.38
C VAL A 363 0.62 -5.93 16.11
N TYR A 364 0.21 -4.77 15.63
CA TYR A 364 -0.49 -4.67 14.35
C TYR A 364 0.50 -4.75 13.19
N GLN A 365 0.39 -5.77 12.37
CA GLN A 365 1.28 -5.98 11.24
C GLN A 365 0.64 -5.60 9.93
N ILE A 366 1.35 -4.77 9.14
CA ILE A 366 1.01 -4.42 7.76
C ILE A 366 2.13 -4.86 6.83
N ILE A 367 1.81 -5.70 5.87
CA ILE A 367 2.73 -6.10 4.81
C ILE A 367 2.40 -5.29 3.56
N LEU A 368 3.27 -4.36 3.20
CA LEU A 368 3.08 -3.47 2.05
C LEU A 368 3.94 -3.93 0.87
N LEU A 369 3.29 -4.39 -0.18
CA LEU A 369 3.92 -4.88 -1.41
C LEU A 369 3.72 -3.86 -2.54
N ILE A 370 4.82 -3.30 -3.04
CA ILE A 370 4.79 -2.27 -4.09
C ILE A 370 5.50 -2.77 -5.34
N ASP A 371 4.79 -2.76 -6.47
CA ASP A 371 5.29 -3.19 -7.78
C ASP A 371 5.80 -4.65 -7.75
N GLU A 372 5.16 -5.51 -6.91
CA GLU A 372 5.44 -6.94 -6.84
C GLU A 372 4.45 -7.74 -7.71
N ARG A 373 4.74 -9.02 -7.91
CA ARG A 373 3.93 -9.90 -8.77
C ARG A 373 2.67 -10.36 -8.07
N PRO A 374 1.53 -10.52 -8.79
CA PRO A 374 0.29 -11.02 -8.20
C PRO A 374 0.43 -12.37 -7.48
N GLU A 375 1.24 -13.28 -8.03
CA GLU A 375 1.51 -14.58 -7.40
C GLU A 375 2.28 -14.45 -6.07
N GLU A 376 3.21 -13.47 -5.94
CA GLU A 376 3.93 -13.19 -4.70
C GLU A 376 2.99 -12.55 -3.65
N VAL A 377 2.04 -11.73 -4.09
CA VAL A 377 1.00 -11.16 -3.22
C VAL A 377 0.11 -12.26 -2.65
N THR A 378 -0.39 -13.17 -3.50
CA THR A 378 -1.22 -14.30 -3.07
C THR A 378 -0.45 -15.23 -2.11
N ASP A 379 0.83 -15.45 -2.38
CA ASP A 379 1.69 -16.25 -1.51
C ASP A 379 1.89 -15.61 -0.13
N MET A 380 2.06 -14.28 -0.07
CA MET A 380 2.09 -13.54 1.20
C MET A 380 0.76 -13.63 1.95
N GLN A 381 -0.37 -13.38 1.29
CA GLN A 381 -1.70 -13.44 1.90
C GLN A 381 -2.01 -14.80 2.52
N ARG A 382 -1.53 -15.89 1.91
CA ARG A 382 -1.77 -17.27 2.40
C ARG A 382 -0.84 -17.69 3.53
N ASN A 383 0.37 -17.16 3.58
CA ASN A 383 1.44 -17.66 4.43
C ASN A 383 1.85 -16.71 5.57
N VAL A 384 1.27 -15.51 5.64
CA VAL A 384 1.60 -14.53 6.69
C VAL A 384 0.35 -14.14 7.45
N LYS A 385 0.48 -14.06 8.77
CA LYS A 385 -0.57 -13.53 9.65
C LYS A 385 -0.37 -12.02 9.80
N GLY A 386 -1.17 -11.24 9.07
CA GLY A 386 -1.12 -9.78 9.08
C GLY A 386 -1.95 -9.24 7.93
N GLU A 387 -2.14 -7.95 7.93
CA GLU A 387 -2.83 -7.26 6.85
C GLU A 387 -1.91 -7.11 5.65
N VAL A 388 -2.26 -7.68 4.50
CA VAL A 388 -1.48 -7.60 3.26
C VAL A 388 -2.10 -6.56 2.33
N VAL A 389 -1.40 -5.46 2.15
CA VAL A 389 -1.78 -4.38 1.22
C VAL A 389 -0.81 -4.40 0.05
N ALA A 390 -1.34 -4.47 -1.16
CA ALA A 390 -0.51 -4.61 -2.34
C ALA A 390 -0.92 -3.65 -3.46
N SER A 391 0.06 -3.23 -4.24
CA SER A 391 -0.12 -2.59 -5.54
C SER A 391 0.84 -3.27 -6.51
N THR A 392 0.28 -4.12 -7.37
CA THR A 392 1.01 -5.02 -8.26
C THR A 392 1.60 -4.28 -9.46
N PHE A 393 2.56 -4.90 -10.16
CA PHE A 393 3.33 -4.28 -11.24
C PHE A 393 2.48 -3.82 -12.45
N ASP A 394 1.24 -4.31 -12.58
CA ASP A 394 0.27 -3.92 -13.60
C ASP A 394 -0.41 -2.57 -13.30
N LYS A 395 -0.20 -2.02 -12.10
CA LYS A 395 -0.78 -0.76 -11.66
C LYS A 395 0.10 0.44 -12.00
N GLU A 396 -0.52 1.62 -12.06
CA GLU A 396 0.21 2.86 -12.29
C GLU A 396 1.02 3.31 -11.07
N ALA A 397 2.12 4.05 -11.32
CA ALA A 397 2.95 4.62 -10.26
C ALA A 397 2.16 5.52 -9.28
N SER A 398 1.10 6.19 -9.76
CA SER A 398 0.18 7.00 -8.97
C SER A 398 -0.58 6.16 -7.93
N GLU A 399 -0.99 4.93 -8.28
CA GLU A 399 -1.65 4.00 -7.36
C GLU A 399 -0.69 3.46 -6.31
N HIS A 400 0.56 3.11 -6.69
CA HIS A 400 1.60 2.72 -5.73
C HIS A 400 1.82 3.79 -4.66
N VAL A 401 1.91 5.05 -5.07
CA VAL A 401 2.08 6.18 -4.16
C VAL A 401 0.85 6.39 -3.28
N ARG A 402 -0.35 6.24 -3.83
CA ARG A 402 -1.60 6.41 -3.07
C ARG A 402 -1.75 5.35 -1.99
N VAL A 403 -1.55 4.08 -2.34
CA VAL A 403 -1.61 2.95 -1.39
C VAL A 403 -0.58 3.14 -0.26
N ALA A 404 0.67 3.49 -0.60
CA ALA A 404 1.70 3.74 0.40
C ALA A 404 1.36 4.91 1.34
N ASN A 405 0.77 6.00 0.83
CA ASN A 405 0.35 7.13 1.66
C ASN A 405 -0.76 6.74 2.64
N ILE A 406 -1.78 5.99 2.18
CA ILE A 406 -2.87 5.54 3.06
C ILE A 406 -2.34 4.61 4.15
N VAL A 407 -1.45 3.68 3.81
CA VAL A 407 -0.83 2.74 4.77
C VAL A 407 -0.03 3.48 5.85
N ILE A 408 0.81 4.45 5.47
CA ILE A 408 1.58 5.19 6.47
C ILE A 408 0.70 6.08 7.34
N ASP A 409 -0.36 6.66 6.79
CA ASP A 409 -1.30 7.46 7.57
C ASP A 409 -2.12 6.58 8.51
N LYS A 410 -2.58 5.39 8.08
CA LYS A 410 -3.19 4.38 8.95
C LYS A 410 -2.27 3.99 10.10
N ALA A 411 -1.02 3.66 9.80
CA ALA A 411 -0.04 3.29 10.82
C ALA A 411 0.17 4.40 11.86
N LYS A 412 0.30 5.66 11.42
CA LYS A 412 0.40 6.80 12.33
C LYS A 412 -0.83 6.96 13.22
N ARG A 413 -2.04 6.76 12.66
CA ARG A 413 -3.29 6.87 13.44
C ARG A 413 -3.39 5.79 14.51
N LEU A 414 -3.01 4.56 14.18
CA LEU A 414 -2.93 3.47 15.17
C LEU A 414 -1.94 3.80 16.31
N VAL A 415 -0.77 4.30 15.95
CA VAL A 415 0.25 4.70 16.95
C VAL A 415 -0.19 5.89 17.81
N GLU A 416 -0.93 6.87 17.27
CA GLU A 416 -1.55 7.94 18.05
C GLU A 416 -2.52 7.41 19.12
N CYS A 417 -3.06 6.21 18.89
CA CYS A 417 -3.95 5.51 19.81
C CYS A 417 -3.22 4.53 20.76
N GLY A 418 -1.88 4.51 20.73
CA GLY A 418 -1.05 3.69 21.64
C GLY A 418 -0.77 2.27 21.14
N HIS A 419 -1.08 1.95 19.88
CA HIS A 419 -0.78 0.63 19.30
C HIS A 419 0.68 0.53 18.83
N ASP A 420 1.25 -0.67 18.97
CA ASP A 420 2.51 -1.03 18.32
C ASP A 420 2.23 -1.50 16.89
N VAL A 421 2.88 -0.88 15.91
CA VAL A 421 2.67 -1.16 14.49
C VAL A 421 3.98 -1.52 13.81
N VAL A 422 3.95 -2.58 13.01
CA VAL A 422 5.07 -2.99 12.15
C VAL A 422 4.63 -2.93 10.69
N ILE A 423 5.36 -2.18 9.87
CA ILE A 423 5.23 -2.21 8.41
C ILE A 423 6.41 -2.99 7.83
N LEU A 424 6.09 -4.06 7.11
CA LEU A 424 7.04 -4.82 6.31
C LEU A 424 6.87 -4.42 4.85
N LEU A 425 7.84 -3.66 4.31
CA LEU A 425 7.75 -3.06 2.97
C LEU A 425 8.63 -3.81 1.97
N ASP A 426 8.04 -4.38 0.95
CA ASP A 426 8.73 -4.93 -0.22
C ASP A 426 8.29 -4.21 -1.51
N SER A 427 9.03 -3.27 -2.08
CA SER A 427 10.32 -2.76 -1.67
C SER A 427 10.36 -1.22 -1.66
N ILE A 428 11.23 -0.64 -0.82
CA ILE A 428 11.42 0.82 -0.75
C ILE A 428 12.03 1.37 -2.04
N THR A 429 12.86 0.59 -2.73
CA THR A 429 13.44 0.97 -4.02
C THR A 429 12.37 1.19 -5.08
N ARG A 430 11.38 0.30 -5.16
CA ARG A 430 10.28 0.42 -6.11
C ARG A 430 9.33 1.54 -5.71
N LEU A 431 9.07 1.71 -4.43
CA LEU A 431 8.29 2.85 -3.92
C LEU A 431 8.96 4.18 -4.28
N ALA A 432 10.27 4.31 -4.09
CA ALA A 432 11.02 5.52 -4.46
C ALA A 432 10.98 5.80 -5.97
N ARG A 433 11.03 4.76 -6.80
CA ARG A 433 10.85 4.86 -8.26
C ARG A 433 9.46 5.39 -8.62
N ALA A 434 8.41 4.87 -7.97
CA ALA A 434 7.04 5.34 -8.17
C ALA A 434 6.89 6.83 -7.82
N TYR A 435 7.46 7.26 -6.70
CA TYR A 435 7.50 8.68 -6.34
C TYR A 435 8.27 9.53 -7.35
N ASN A 436 9.38 9.01 -7.90
CA ASN A 436 10.14 9.72 -8.93
C ASN A 436 9.35 9.90 -10.23
N THR A 437 8.50 8.95 -10.57
CA THR A 437 7.63 9.04 -11.75
C THR A 437 6.48 10.04 -11.55
N VAL A 438 5.88 10.08 -10.36
CA VAL A 438 4.69 10.90 -10.06
C VAL A 438 5.04 12.34 -9.70
N GLN A 439 6.24 12.57 -9.16
CA GLN A 439 6.66 13.91 -8.72
C GLN A 439 6.87 14.84 -9.91
N PRO A 440 6.31 16.08 -9.90
CA PRO A 440 6.64 17.08 -10.89
C PRO A 440 8.14 17.35 -10.94
N ALA A 441 8.70 17.43 -12.13
CA ALA A 441 10.13 17.65 -12.34
C ALA A 441 10.61 18.97 -11.70
N SER A 442 11.61 18.90 -10.83
CA SER A 442 12.20 20.09 -10.17
C SER A 442 13.25 20.78 -11.02
N GLY A 443 13.67 20.16 -12.13
CA GLY A 443 14.79 20.62 -12.95
C GLY A 443 16.18 20.31 -12.35
N LYS A 444 16.24 19.71 -11.15
CA LYS A 444 17.49 19.27 -10.50
C LYS A 444 17.52 17.74 -10.44
N ILE A 445 18.24 17.14 -11.38
CA ILE A 445 18.35 15.68 -11.50
C ILE A 445 19.66 15.23 -10.85
N LEU A 446 19.55 14.29 -9.91
CA LEU A 446 20.67 13.57 -9.31
C LEU A 446 21.21 12.53 -10.29
N SER A 447 22.38 11.94 -9.96
CA SER A 447 22.91 10.79 -10.69
C SER A 447 21.85 9.69 -10.82
N GLY A 448 21.81 8.98 -11.97
CA GLY A 448 20.85 7.91 -12.21
C GLY A 448 19.43 8.37 -12.59
N GLY A 449 19.19 9.66 -12.86
CA GLY A 449 17.88 10.15 -13.31
C GLY A 449 16.83 10.35 -12.21
N VAL A 450 17.28 10.48 -10.97
CA VAL A 450 16.41 10.75 -9.81
C VAL A 450 16.21 12.25 -9.65
N ASP A 451 14.96 12.72 -9.60
CA ASP A 451 14.68 14.11 -9.24
C ASP A 451 15.04 14.39 -7.77
N ALA A 452 15.69 15.51 -7.51
CA ALA A 452 16.16 15.86 -6.16
C ALA A 452 15.03 15.90 -5.10
N ASN A 453 13.81 16.24 -5.51
CA ASN A 453 12.64 16.30 -4.62
C ASN A 453 11.89 14.99 -4.50
N ALA A 454 12.12 14.04 -5.42
CA ALA A 454 11.37 12.79 -5.47
C ALA A 454 11.58 11.91 -4.22
N LEU A 455 12.76 11.96 -3.62
CA LEU A 455 13.09 11.14 -2.46
C LEU A 455 12.61 11.71 -1.12
N HIS A 456 12.09 12.95 -1.07
CA HIS A 456 11.62 13.55 0.18
C HIS A 456 10.46 12.78 0.81
N LYS A 457 9.43 12.45 0.02
CA LYS A 457 8.24 11.73 0.52
C LYS A 457 8.59 10.31 0.99
N PRO A 458 9.27 9.46 0.19
CA PRO A 458 9.65 8.13 0.65
C PRO A 458 10.65 8.15 1.82
N LYS A 459 11.53 9.16 1.94
CA LYS A 459 12.35 9.37 3.14
C LYS A 459 11.50 9.68 4.37
N ARG A 460 10.47 10.51 4.23
CA ARG A 460 9.51 10.81 5.31
C ARG A 460 8.69 9.58 5.69
N PHE A 461 8.34 8.74 4.72
CA PHE A 461 7.71 7.44 4.98
C PHE A 461 8.60 6.59 5.88
N PHE A 462 9.81 6.27 5.45
CA PHE A 462 10.76 5.43 6.21
C PHE A 462 11.20 6.08 7.53
N GLY A 463 11.40 7.38 7.53
CA GLY A 463 11.76 8.17 8.70
C GLY A 463 10.64 8.35 9.73
N ALA A 464 9.40 7.94 9.42
CA ALA A 464 8.30 7.95 10.37
C ALA A 464 8.49 6.90 11.48
N ALA A 465 9.22 5.82 11.22
CA ALA A 465 9.47 4.76 12.20
C ALA A 465 10.18 5.32 13.43
N ARG A 466 9.57 5.12 14.59
CA ARG A 466 10.07 5.57 15.92
C ARG A 466 9.35 4.82 17.05
N ASN A 467 10.04 4.68 18.16
CA ASN A 467 9.41 4.37 19.43
C ASN A 467 8.94 5.67 20.10
N ILE A 468 7.88 5.64 20.88
CA ILE A 468 7.23 6.83 21.45
C ILE A 468 7.17 6.70 22.96
N GLU A 469 7.53 7.78 23.64
CA GLU A 469 7.47 7.86 25.11
C GLU A 469 6.02 7.75 25.58
N ASN A 470 5.76 6.78 26.47
CA ASN A 470 4.43 6.49 27.04
C ASN A 470 3.33 6.27 25.98
N GLY A 471 3.70 5.74 24.82
CA GLY A 471 2.81 5.49 23.70
C GLY A 471 3.11 4.19 22.97
N GLY A 472 2.55 4.03 21.79
CA GLY A 472 2.86 2.92 20.89
C GLY A 472 4.18 3.11 20.14
N SER A 473 4.44 2.23 19.19
CA SER A 473 5.62 2.31 18.34
C SER A 473 5.28 2.10 16.87
N LEU A 474 6.07 2.69 15.97
CA LEU A 474 6.04 2.40 14.55
C LEU A 474 7.39 1.84 14.13
N SER A 475 7.42 0.59 13.73
CA SER A 475 8.60 -0.07 13.14
C SER A 475 8.41 -0.22 11.64
N ILE A 476 9.43 0.07 10.84
CA ILE A 476 9.40 -0.12 9.40
C ILE A 476 10.62 -0.93 8.98
N ILE A 477 10.37 -2.13 8.45
CA ILE A 477 11.41 -3.01 7.91
C ILE A 477 11.20 -3.07 6.39
N ALA A 478 12.10 -2.43 5.66
CA ALA A 478 11.99 -2.29 4.22
C ALA A 478 13.07 -3.07 3.47
N THR A 479 12.70 -3.74 2.38
CA THR A 479 13.70 -4.31 1.48
C THR A 479 14.22 -3.25 0.53
N ALA A 480 15.54 -3.19 0.36
CA ALA A 480 16.22 -2.34 -0.60
C ALA A 480 16.96 -3.20 -1.63
N LEU A 481 16.75 -2.89 -2.92
CA LEU A 481 17.40 -3.61 -4.01
C LEU A 481 18.73 -2.95 -4.35
N THR A 482 19.80 -3.75 -4.42
CA THR A 482 21.13 -3.32 -4.81
C THR A 482 21.68 -4.20 -5.94
N GLU A 483 22.72 -3.73 -6.63
CA GLU A 483 23.37 -4.43 -7.74
C GLU A 483 22.39 -4.91 -8.84
N THR A 484 21.39 -4.09 -9.13
CA THR A 484 20.42 -4.35 -10.22
C THR A 484 20.96 -3.93 -11.58
N GLY A 485 22.11 -3.28 -11.63
CA GLY A 485 22.66 -2.62 -12.82
C GLY A 485 22.04 -1.24 -13.11
N SER A 486 21.17 -0.75 -12.24
CA SER A 486 20.54 0.57 -12.34
C SER A 486 21.21 1.57 -11.40
N LYS A 487 21.80 2.64 -11.94
CA LYS A 487 22.34 3.75 -11.14
C LYS A 487 21.29 4.45 -10.28
N MET A 488 20.04 4.39 -10.68
CA MET A 488 18.92 4.93 -9.88
C MET A 488 18.81 4.19 -8.56
N ASP A 489 18.90 2.86 -8.56
CA ASP A 489 18.77 2.05 -7.34
C ASP A 489 19.94 2.27 -6.38
N GLU A 490 21.14 2.48 -6.90
CA GLU A 490 22.32 2.82 -6.11
C GLU A 490 22.11 4.17 -5.38
N VAL A 491 21.65 5.19 -6.09
CA VAL A 491 21.35 6.50 -5.48
C VAL A 491 20.24 6.39 -4.44
N ILE A 492 19.17 5.65 -4.74
CA ILE A 492 18.08 5.42 -3.80
C ILE A 492 18.63 4.73 -2.54
N PHE A 493 19.40 3.67 -2.69
CA PHE A 493 19.99 2.94 -1.57
C PHE A 493 20.84 3.84 -0.67
N GLU A 494 21.79 4.59 -1.24
CA GLU A 494 22.67 5.49 -0.48
C GLU A 494 21.87 6.57 0.30
N GLU A 495 20.80 7.09 -0.31
CA GLU A 495 19.94 8.08 0.32
C GLU A 495 19.13 7.52 1.52
N PHE A 496 18.77 6.23 1.49
CA PHE A 496 18.05 5.57 2.59
C PHE A 496 18.99 4.98 3.66
N LYS A 497 20.20 4.57 3.29
CA LYS A 497 21.20 4.02 4.21
C LYS A 497 21.49 4.96 5.39
N GLY A 498 21.55 6.26 5.13
CA GLY A 498 21.71 7.28 6.18
C GLY A 498 20.51 7.45 7.11
N THR A 499 19.30 7.03 6.69
CA THR A 499 18.05 7.16 7.46
C THR A 499 17.80 5.94 8.36
N GLY A 500 18.24 4.76 7.92
CA GLY A 500 18.11 3.51 8.66
C GLY A 500 18.97 3.46 9.93
N ASN A 501 18.55 2.64 10.90
CA ASN A 501 19.29 2.33 12.12
C ASN A 501 19.48 0.81 12.33
N MET A 502 19.09 -0.01 11.36
CA MET A 502 19.40 -1.43 11.26
C MET A 502 19.61 -1.79 9.80
N GLU A 503 20.64 -2.54 9.50
CA GLU A 503 20.97 -3.02 8.16
C GLU A 503 21.21 -4.53 8.21
N LEU A 504 20.48 -5.26 7.38
CA LEU A 504 20.63 -6.70 7.18
C LEU A 504 20.99 -6.95 5.71
N GLN A 505 22.22 -7.33 5.45
CA GLN A 505 22.73 -7.47 4.10
C GLN A 505 22.66 -8.92 3.62
N LEU A 506 22.09 -9.14 2.42
CA LEU A 506 22.04 -10.45 1.77
C LEU A 506 23.09 -10.52 0.66
N ASP A 507 23.85 -11.61 0.62
CA ASP A 507 24.90 -11.84 -0.39
C ASP A 507 24.49 -12.93 -1.38
N ARG A 508 24.65 -12.62 -2.68
CA ARG A 508 24.38 -13.56 -3.79
C ARG A 508 25.33 -14.74 -3.80
N LYS A 509 26.60 -14.59 -3.35
CA LYS A 509 27.59 -15.68 -3.31
C LYS A 509 27.13 -16.78 -2.36
N ILE A 510 26.57 -16.40 -1.20
CA ILE A 510 25.98 -17.32 -0.21
C ILE A 510 24.78 -18.03 -0.83
N SER A 511 23.85 -17.28 -1.43
CA SER A 511 22.67 -17.83 -2.09
C SER A 511 23.01 -18.76 -3.26
N ASN A 512 24.03 -18.47 -4.05
CA ASN A 512 24.50 -19.34 -5.14
C ASN A 512 25.00 -20.70 -4.66
N ARG A 513 25.51 -20.77 -3.41
CA ARG A 513 25.86 -22.04 -2.74
C ARG A 513 24.68 -22.74 -2.10
N ARG A 514 23.47 -22.21 -2.25
CA ARG A 514 22.22 -22.74 -1.64
C ARG A 514 22.23 -22.73 -0.11
N ILE A 515 22.97 -21.79 0.48
CA ILE A 515 22.97 -21.57 1.94
C ILE A 515 21.91 -20.51 2.20
N PHE A 516 20.95 -20.84 3.08
CA PHE A 516 19.88 -19.93 3.49
C PHE A 516 19.75 -19.94 5.04
N PRO A 517 19.56 -18.76 5.63
CA PRO A 517 19.47 -17.44 5.02
C PRO A 517 20.80 -16.98 4.42
N ALA A 518 20.75 -16.24 3.30
CA ALA A 518 21.94 -15.76 2.62
C ALA A 518 22.46 -14.43 3.21
N ILE A 519 22.60 -14.37 4.53
CA ILE A 519 22.95 -13.17 5.29
C ILE A 519 24.47 -13.00 5.33
N ASP A 520 24.95 -11.81 4.99
CA ASP A 520 26.31 -11.39 5.31
C ASP A 520 26.37 -10.91 6.77
N LEU A 521 26.93 -11.74 7.62
CA LEU A 521 27.02 -11.52 9.06
C LEU A 521 27.99 -10.40 9.45
N THR A 522 28.98 -10.14 8.57
CA THR A 522 30.02 -9.15 8.82
C THR A 522 29.52 -7.72 8.54
N SER A 523 28.66 -7.59 7.51
CA SER A 523 28.10 -6.31 7.08
C SER A 523 26.75 -5.98 7.74
N SER A 524 26.13 -6.95 8.43
CA SER A 524 24.83 -6.77 9.07
C SER A 524 24.95 -6.29 10.51
N SER A 525 24.18 -5.26 10.89
CA SER A 525 24.23 -4.69 12.23
C SER A 525 23.00 -3.85 12.57
N THR A 526 22.77 -3.65 13.87
CA THR A 526 21.79 -2.71 14.42
C THR A 526 22.51 -1.62 15.22
N ARG A 527 22.16 -0.36 15.00
CA ARG A 527 22.67 0.75 15.83
C ARG A 527 22.02 0.68 17.21
N ARG A 528 22.82 0.84 18.25
CA ARG A 528 22.36 0.77 19.63
C ARG A 528 21.74 -0.59 19.97
N ASP A 529 22.37 -1.67 19.49
CA ASP A 529 22.05 -3.04 19.90
C ASP A 529 22.26 -3.26 21.43
N ASP A 530 23.06 -2.41 22.06
CA ASP A 530 23.23 -2.29 23.50
C ASP A 530 21.92 -2.01 24.27
N MET A 531 20.93 -1.41 23.63
CA MET A 531 19.61 -1.18 24.24
C MET A 531 18.63 -2.34 24.03
N LEU A 532 18.94 -3.26 23.13
CA LEU A 532 18.07 -4.36 22.72
C LEU A 532 18.53 -5.74 23.21
N LEU A 533 19.79 -5.88 23.54
CA LEU A 533 20.41 -7.12 23.98
C LEU A 533 20.94 -7.01 25.41
N ASP A 534 20.89 -8.12 26.14
CA ASP A 534 21.49 -8.19 27.46
C ASP A 534 23.02 -8.06 27.40
N GLU A 535 23.65 -7.47 28.40
CA GLU A 535 25.09 -7.21 28.48
C GLU A 535 25.91 -8.49 28.22
N LYS A 536 25.49 -9.64 28.75
CA LYS A 536 26.15 -10.93 28.54
C LYS A 536 26.08 -11.39 27.08
N VAL A 537 24.96 -11.13 26.42
CA VAL A 537 24.77 -11.44 25.00
C VAL A 537 25.66 -10.54 24.16
N ILE A 538 25.69 -9.24 24.46
CA ILE A 538 26.54 -8.26 23.76
C ILE A 538 28.01 -8.64 23.83
N GLN A 539 28.52 -8.98 25.01
CA GLN A 539 29.92 -9.39 25.17
C GLN A 539 30.28 -10.62 24.34
N ARG A 540 29.42 -11.64 24.32
CA ARG A 540 29.59 -12.86 23.50
C ARG A 540 29.50 -12.55 22.01
N MET A 541 28.52 -11.77 21.60
CA MET A 541 28.36 -11.35 20.20
C MET A 541 29.54 -10.51 19.71
N TRP A 542 30.13 -9.68 20.60
CA TRP A 542 31.32 -8.92 20.24
C TRP A 542 32.52 -9.84 19.95
N VAL A 543 32.75 -10.88 20.78
CA VAL A 543 33.78 -11.90 20.55
C VAL A 543 33.51 -12.64 19.23
N MET A 544 32.26 -13.05 19.01
CA MET A 544 31.85 -13.73 17.77
C MET A 544 32.08 -12.86 16.53
N ARG A 545 31.67 -11.62 16.55
CA ARG A 545 31.89 -10.68 15.43
C ARG A 545 33.38 -10.48 15.15
N LYS A 546 34.20 -10.39 16.18
CA LYS A 546 35.66 -10.31 16.02
C LYS A 546 36.23 -11.55 15.34
N TYR A 547 35.74 -12.74 15.73
CA TYR A 547 36.16 -14.00 15.11
C TYR A 547 35.72 -14.10 13.63
N LEU A 548 34.49 -13.68 13.33
CA LEU A 548 33.94 -13.72 11.98
C LEU A 548 34.56 -12.66 11.03
N ALA A 549 35.11 -11.58 11.58
CA ALA A 549 35.70 -10.49 10.78
C ALA A 549 36.91 -10.93 9.92
N ASP A 550 37.60 -12.00 10.34
CA ASP A 550 38.75 -12.57 9.60
C ASP A 550 38.30 -13.60 8.52
N MET A 551 37.00 -13.92 8.46
CA MET A 551 36.43 -14.88 7.52
C MET A 551 35.78 -14.18 6.31
N ASN A 552 35.72 -14.88 5.18
CA ASN A 552 34.88 -14.39 4.10
C ASN A 552 33.36 -14.61 4.43
N PRO A 553 32.44 -13.82 3.87
CA PRO A 553 31.02 -13.89 4.22
C PRO A 553 30.40 -15.28 4.07
N VAL A 554 30.86 -16.07 3.10
CA VAL A 554 30.33 -17.43 2.85
C VAL A 554 30.76 -18.39 3.96
N GLU A 555 32.04 -18.38 4.31
CA GLU A 555 32.60 -19.21 5.39
C GLU A 555 32.00 -18.84 6.74
N ALA A 556 31.85 -17.54 7.00
CA ALA A 556 31.21 -17.02 8.21
C ALA A 556 29.76 -17.53 8.34
N MET A 557 29.01 -17.50 7.24
CA MET A 557 27.61 -17.98 7.23
C MET A 557 27.52 -19.51 7.36
N GLU A 558 28.37 -20.27 6.67
CA GLU A 558 28.44 -21.73 6.82
C GLU A 558 28.74 -22.12 8.27
N PHE A 559 29.75 -21.51 8.85
CA PHE A 559 30.15 -21.76 10.24
C PHE A 559 29.01 -21.51 11.24
N ILE A 560 28.33 -20.36 11.14
CA ILE A 560 27.23 -20.01 12.04
C ILE A 560 26.01 -20.90 11.79
N ASN A 561 25.66 -21.16 10.55
CA ASN A 561 24.52 -22.01 10.16
C ASN A 561 24.64 -23.44 10.74
N ASP A 562 25.83 -24.03 10.64
CA ASP A 562 26.06 -25.38 11.16
C ASP A 562 26.00 -25.43 12.69
N ARG A 563 26.54 -24.43 13.37
CA ARG A 563 26.48 -24.36 14.84
C ARG A 563 25.06 -24.06 15.36
N ILE A 564 24.34 -23.15 14.74
CA ILE A 564 22.95 -22.85 15.11
C ILE A 564 22.03 -24.06 14.93
N LYS A 565 22.23 -24.88 13.89
CA LYS A 565 21.47 -26.12 13.68
C LYS A 565 21.71 -27.17 14.74
N GLN A 566 22.86 -27.18 15.39
CA GLN A 566 23.21 -28.12 16.45
C GLN A 566 22.63 -27.72 17.81
N THR A 567 22.07 -26.53 17.95
CA THR A 567 21.55 -25.97 19.20
C THR A 567 20.04 -25.71 19.10
N ARG A 568 19.32 -25.83 20.22
CA ARG A 568 17.86 -25.66 20.28
C ARG A 568 17.44 -24.19 20.25
N ASN A 569 18.19 -23.35 20.94
CA ASN A 569 17.90 -21.92 21.09
C ASN A 569 19.18 -21.07 21.08
N ASN A 570 19.01 -19.75 21.10
CA ASN A 570 20.13 -18.82 21.06
C ASN A 570 20.96 -18.80 22.35
N GLU A 571 20.36 -19.13 23.50
CA GLU A 571 21.09 -19.24 24.78
C GLU A 571 22.07 -20.41 24.75
N GLU A 572 21.60 -21.61 24.31
CA GLU A 572 22.45 -22.78 24.15
C GLU A 572 23.58 -22.54 23.15
N PHE A 573 23.27 -21.88 22.04
CA PHE A 573 24.27 -21.47 21.05
C PHE A 573 25.37 -20.58 21.69
N LEU A 574 24.96 -19.54 22.41
CA LEU A 574 25.91 -18.64 23.07
C LEU A 574 26.73 -19.32 24.20
N ILE A 575 26.17 -20.31 24.88
CA ILE A 575 26.89 -21.11 25.89
C ILE A 575 27.91 -22.02 25.21
N SER A 576 27.56 -22.66 24.10
CA SER A 576 28.44 -23.57 23.36
C SER A 576 29.69 -22.89 22.77
N MET A 577 29.72 -21.56 22.72
CA MET A 577 30.89 -20.79 22.28
C MET A 577 32.07 -20.80 23.27
N ASN A 578 31.84 -21.22 24.51
CA ASN A 578 32.86 -21.26 25.55
C ASN A 578 33.51 -22.66 25.70
N GLY A 579 33.17 -23.62 24.82
CA GLY A 579 33.67 -24.98 24.83
C GLY A 579 34.73 -25.29 23.77
#